data_a4fed866bdabbfc402e2f96d99f0263e
#
_entry.id   a4fed866bdabbfc402e2f96d99f0263e
#
_cell.length_a   1.000
_cell.length_b   1.000
_cell.length_c   1.000
_cell.angle_alpha   90.00
_cell.angle_beta   90.00
_cell.angle_gamma   90.00
#
_symmetry.space_group_name_H-M   'P 1'
#
loop_
_entity.id
_entity.type
_entity.pdbx_description
1 polymer ?
#
loop_
_entity_poly.entity_id
_entity_poly.type
_entity_poly.pdbx_seq_one_letter_code
_entity_poly.pdbx_strand_id
1 'polypeptide(L)'
;MTDDLQIDPREVKRHLDSGEKMFLVDIRQEWEHKTCRIEGATLVPMETMGSHLPLFSSAENVVLYCHHGVRSLNAVLWLREQGIAARSMAGGISRWSEEIDQSVPKY
;
A
#
# COMPACT_ATOMS: atom_id res chain seq x y z
N MET A 1 8.55 2.32 -20.35
CA MET A 1 8.15 2.44 -19.78
C MET A 1 8.03 2.62 -18.59
N THR A 2 7.74 3.34 -18.26
CA THR A 2 7.80 3.54 -16.96
C THR A 2 6.95 2.67 -16.22
N ASP A 3 7.23 2.51 -15.04
CA ASP A 3 6.53 1.68 -14.19
C ASP A 3 5.65 2.50 -13.33
N ASP A 4 4.51 2.87 -13.86
CA ASP A 4 3.55 3.62 -13.08
C ASP A 4 2.66 2.72 -12.22
N LEU A 5 2.95 1.41 -12.19
CA LEU A 5 2.26 0.47 -11.31
C LEU A 5 2.83 0.47 -9.89
N GLN A 6 4.03 1.02 -9.71
CA GLN A 6 4.72 1.00 -8.42
C GLN A 6 5.14 2.39 -7.99
N ILE A 7 5.34 2.55 -6.69
CA ILE A 7 5.83 3.79 -6.12
C ILE A 7 6.95 3.43 -5.14
N ASP A 8 8.02 4.22 -5.16
CA ASP A 8 9.16 4.00 -4.26
C ASP A 8 8.75 4.34 -2.82
N PRO A 9 9.20 3.56 -1.83
CA PRO A 9 8.88 3.86 -0.42
C PRO A 9 9.27 5.28 0.01
N ARG A 10 10.34 5.84 -0.56
CA ARG A 10 10.74 7.20 -0.24
C ARG A 10 9.72 8.23 -0.70
N GLU A 11 9.06 7.96 -1.84
CA GLU A 11 7.97 8.81 -2.30
C GLU A 11 6.77 8.72 -1.37
N VAL A 12 6.46 7.50 -0.90
CA VAL A 12 5.37 7.33 0.07
C VAL A 12 5.68 8.14 1.32
N LYS A 13 6.91 8.04 1.81
CA LYS A 13 7.32 8.80 3.01
C LYS A 13 7.19 10.29 2.78
N ARG A 14 7.58 10.77 1.60
CA ARG A 14 7.48 12.19 1.27
C ARG A 14 6.03 12.66 1.33
N HIS A 15 5.09 11.87 0.79
CA HIS A 15 3.67 12.21 0.84
C HIS A 15 3.15 12.24 2.27
N LEU A 16 3.55 11.25 3.08
CA LEU A 16 3.12 11.22 4.47
C LEU A 16 3.63 12.41 5.25
N ASP A 17 4.88 12.81 5.01
CA ASP A 17 5.50 13.92 5.74
C ASP A 17 4.92 15.26 5.31
N SER A 18 4.55 15.40 4.04
CA SER A 18 4.06 16.68 3.51
C SER A 18 2.57 16.88 3.74
N GLY A 19 1.85 15.85 4.15
CA GLY A 19 0.40 15.95 4.31
C GLY A 19 -0.37 15.91 3.01
N GLU A 20 0.28 15.57 1.88
CA GLU A 20 -0.41 15.42 0.61
C GLU A 20 -1.40 14.26 0.69
N LYS A 21 -2.50 14.39 -0.04
CA LYS A 21 -3.52 13.35 -0.03
C LYS A 21 -2.96 12.05 -0.57
N MET A 22 -3.17 10.98 0.18
CA MET A 22 -2.77 9.64 -0.23
C MET A 22 -3.58 8.66 0.59
N PHE A 23 -4.16 7.67 -0.07
CA PHE A 23 -4.87 6.61 0.63
C PHE A 23 -3.94 5.40 0.67
N LEU A 24 -3.25 5.24 1.80
CA LEU A 24 -2.28 4.17 2.00
C LEU A 24 -2.99 2.98 2.63
N VAL A 25 -2.95 1.83 1.95
CA VAL A 25 -3.74 0.67 2.34
C VAL A 25 -2.84 -0.53 2.55
N ASP A 26 -2.97 -1.13 3.72
CA ASP A 26 -2.32 -2.40 4.06
C ASP A 26 -3.26 -3.53 3.65
N ILE A 27 -2.86 -4.33 2.66
CA ILE A 27 -3.71 -5.40 2.16
C ILE A 27 -3.34 -6.77 2.72
N ARG A 28 -2.49 -6.77 3.76
CA ARG A 28 -2.09 -8.01 4.40
C ARG A 28 -3.19 -8.54 5.31
N GLN A 29 -2.91 -9.64 6.00
CA GLN A 29 -3.84 -10.21 6.97
C GLN A 29 -3.86 -9.36 8.23
N GLU A 30 -4.93 -9.50 9.00
CA GLU A 30 -5.08 -8.75 10.24
C GLU A 30 -3.92 -8.99 11.20
N TRP A 31 -3.47 -10.25 11.32
CA TRP A 31 -2.36 -10.56 12.23
C TRP A 31 -1.07 -9.87 11.80
N GLU A 32 -0.86 -9.71 10.49
CA GLU A 32 0.32 -9.01 9.99
C GLU A 32 0.26 -7.54 10.37
N HIS A 33 -0.90 -6.93 10.21
CA HIS A 33 -1.12 -5.52 10.54
C HIS A 33 -0.90 -5.28 12.04
N LYS A 34 -1.33 -6.21 12.87
CA LYS A 34 -1.12 -6.12 14.31
C LYS A 34 0.34 -6.30 14.70
N THR A 35 1.07 -7.11 13.92
CA THR A 35 2.49 -7.36 14.19
C THR A 35 3.32 -6.11 13.90
N CYS A 36 3.09 -5.50 12.76
CA CYS A 36 3.74 -4.24 12.41
C CYS A 36 2.99 -3.59 11.24
N ARG A 37 3.05 -2.27 11.17
CA ARG A 37 2.36 -1.55 10.11
C ARG A 37 3.00 -0.19 9.93
N ILE A 38 2.68 0.45 8.81
CA ILE A 38 3.06 1.84 8.58
C ILE A 38 1.99 2.72 9.23
N GLU A 39 2.42 3.69 10.02
CA GLU A 39 1.49 4.59 10.69
C GLU A 39 0.66 5.34 9.66
N GLY A 40 -0.65 5.40 9.88
CA GLY A 40 -1.57 6.08 8.96
C GLY A 40 -2.18 5.18 7.91
N ALA A 41 -1.75 3.91 7.83
CA ALA A 41 -2.32 2.98 6.86
C ALA A 41 -3.67 2.45 7.33
N THR A 42 -4.56 2.21 6.36
CA THR A 42 -5.85 1.57 6.60
C THR A 42 -5.74 0.10 6.21
N LEU A 43 -6.22 -0.78 7.07
CA LEU A 43 -6.20 -2.21 6.80
C LEU A 43 -7.41 -2.60 5.97
N VAL A 44 -7.17 -3.15 4.79
CA VAL A 44 -8.20 -3.78 3.96
C VAL A 44 -7.59 -5.07 3.44
N PRO A 45 -7.78 -6.19 4.14
CA PRO A 45 -7.20 -7.46 3.69
C PRO A 45 -7.60 -7.75 2.25
N MET A 46 -6.66 -8.29 1.49
CA MET A 46 -6.80 -8.45 0.05
C MET A 46 -8.09 -9.16 -0.33
N GLU A 47 -8.46 -10.20 0.43
CA GLU A 47 -9.65 -10.98 0.11
C GLU A 47 -10.94 -10.22 0.32
N THR A 48 -10.93 -9.08 1.01
CA THR A 48 -12.12 -8.27 1.24
C THR A 48 -12.20 -7.05 0.33
N MET A 49 -11.23 -6.87 -0.57
CA MET A 49 -11.19 -5.66 -1.39
C MET A 49 -12.43 -5.49 -2.27
N GLY A 50 -12.99 -6.61 -2.73
CA GLY A 50 -14.18 -6.53 -3.58
C GLY A 50 -15.35 -5.84 -2.90
N SER A 51 -15.51 -6.03 -1.59
CA SER A 51 -16.59 -5.39 -0.86
C SER A 51 -16.27 -3.94 -0.48
N HIS A 52 -15.07 -3.48 -0.78
CA HIS A 52 -14.63 -2.11 -0.46
C HIS A 52 -14.37 -1.28 -1.70
N LEU A 53 -14.83 -1.71 -2.88
CA LEU A 53 -14.59 -0.96 -4.12
C LEU A 53 -15.01 0.50 -4.04
N PRO A 54 -16.18 0.85 -3.46
CA PRO A 54 -16.54 2.28 -3.38
C PRO A 54 -15.53 3.11 -2.61
N LEU A 55 -14.89 2.52 -1.59
CA LEU A 55 -13.86 3.22 -0.83
C LEU A 55 -12.67 3.56 -1.71
N PHE A 56 -12.22 2.60 -2.51
CA PHE A 56 -11.10 2.83 -3.42
C PHE A 56 -11.47 3.79 -4.54
N SER A 57 -12.71 3.69 -5.05
CA SER A 57 -13.14 4.54 -6.16
C SER A 57 -13.20 6.01 -5.78
N SER A 58 -13.53 6.30 -4.52
CA SER A 58 -13.66 7.67 -4.07
C SER A 58 -12.36 8.26 -3.55
N ALA A 59 -11.31 7.46 -3.42
CA ALA A 59 -10.06 7.93 -2.84
C ALA A 59 -9.13 8.48 -3.92
N GLU A 60 -8.25 9.40 -3.50
CA GLU A 60 -7.21 9.94 -4.37
C GLU A 60 -5.88 9.30 -4.01
N ASN A 61 -5.05 9.06 -5.03
CA ASN A 61 -3.68 8.60 -4.84
C ASN A 61 -3.63 7.33 -3.99
N VAL A 62 -4.24 6.27 -4.51
CA VAL A 62 -4.32 4.99 -3.81
C VAL A 62 -2.99 4.26 -3.90
N VAL A 63 -2.43 3.91 -2.74
CA VAL A 63 -1.18 3.17 -2.65
C VAL A 63 -1.41 1.95 -1.77
N LEU A 64 -1.10 0.77 -2.30
CA LEU A 64 -1.24 -0.49 -1.56
C LEU A 64 0.12 -1.00 -1.14
N TYR A 65 0.20 -1.68 0.01
CA TYR A 65 1.42 -2.39 0.34
C TYR A 65 1.10 -3.74 0.97
N CYS A 66 2.07 -4.64 0.84
CA CYS A 66 2.04 -5.94 1.49
C CYS A 66 3.43 -6.20 2.08
N HIS A 67 3.80 -7.47 2.30
CA HIS A 67 5.09 -7.77 2.92
C HIS A 67 6.27 -7.42 2.01
N HIS A 68 6.27 -7.95 0.78
CA HIS A 68 7.38 -7.76 -0.16
C HIS A 68 6.99 -7.11 -1.48
N GLY A 69 5.71 -6.78 -1.67
CA GLY A 69 5.26 -6.11 -2.89
C GLY A 69 4.59 -7.00 -3.92
N VAL A 70 4.55 -8.32 -3.72
CA VAL A 70 3.97 -9.23 -4.70
C VAL A 70 2.44 -9.20 -4.65
N ARG A 71 1.87 -9.40 -3.46
CA ARG A 71 0.41 -9.37 -3.30
C ARG A 71 -0.15 -8.02 -3.70
N SER A 72 0.53 -6.93 -3.30
CA SER A 72 0.03 -5.59 -3.59
C SER A 72 0.10 -5.26 -5.07
N LEU A 73 1.11 -5.75 -5.79
CA LEU A 73 1.17 -5.53 -7.23
C LEU A 73 0.01 -6.24 -7.93
N ASN A 74 -0.30 -7.47 -7.53
CA ASN A 74 -1.43 -8.19 -8.10
C ASN A 74 -2.75 -7.48 -7.78
N ALA A 75 -2.89 -6.94 -6.57
CA ALA A 75 -4.09 -6.20 -6.19
C ALA A 75 -4.23 -4.92 -6.99
N VAL A 76 -3.12 -4.24 -7.27
CA VAL A 76 -3.13 -3.03 -8.10
C VAL A 76 -3.62 -3.35 -9.51
N LEU A 77 -3.15 -4.46 -10.09
CA LEU A 77 -3.60 -4.85 -11.42
C LEU A 77 -5.11 -5.09 -11.43
N TRP A 78 -5.62 -5.74 -10.38
CA TRP A 78 -7.05 -5.98 -10.28
C TRP A 78 -7.84 -4.67 -10.13
N LEU A 79 -7.35 -3.73 -9.30
CA LEU A 79 -8.02 -2.43 -9.16
C LEU A 79 -8.05 -1.66 -10.46
N ARG A 80 -6.97 -1.73 -11.24
CA ARG A 80 -6.92 -1.05 -12.53
C ARG A 80 -7.91 -1.63 -13.52
N GLU A 81 -8.18 -2.94 -13.44
CA GLU A 81 -9.24 -3.54 -14.22
C GLU A 81 -10.61 -3.00 -13.85
N GLN A 82 -10.76 -2.55 -12.60
CA GLN A 82 -12.01 -1.93 -12.13
C GLN A 82 -12.05 -0.42 -12.41
N GLY A 83 -11.06 0.10 -13.13
CA GLY A 83 -11.02 1.52 -13.46
C GLY A 83 -10.42 2.40 -12.38
N ILE A 84 -9.76 1.82 -11.39
CA ILE A 84 -9.20 2.57 -10.25
C ILE A 84 -7.70 2.67 -10.40
N ALA A 85 -7.17 3.90 -10.51
CA ALA A 85 -5.74 4.12 -10.56
C ALA A 85 -5.14 3.88 -9.18
N ALA A 86 -4.22 2.93 -9.10
CA ALA A 86 -3.57 2.58 -7.86
C ALA A 86 -2.13 2.20 -8.16
N ARG A 87 -1.28 2.26 -7.13
CA ARG A 87 0.12 1.86 -7.25
C ARG A 87 0.49 1.00 -6.06
N SER A 88 1.47 0.12 -6.27
CA SER A 88 1.98 -0.77 -5.24
C SER A 88 3.29 -0.21 -4.71
N MET A 89 3.44 -0.14 -3.37
CA MET A 89 4.71 0.31 -2.79
C MET A 89 5.76 -0.77 -3.03
N ALA A 90 6.78 -0.43 -3.79
CA ALA A 90 7.82 -1.37 -4.20
C ALA A 90 8.54 -1.93 -2.97
N GLY A 91 8.72 -3.25 -2.94
CA GLY A 91 9.42 -3.91 -1.86
C GLY A 91 8.61 -4.08 -0.58
N GLY A 92 7.43 -3.52 -0.50
CA GLY A 92 6.52 -3.70 0.62
C GLY A 92 7.04 -3.16 1.94
N ILE A 93 6.41 -3.59 3.03
CA ILE A 93 6.81 -3.11 4.35
C ILE A 93 8.21 -3.61 4.74
N SER A 94 8.68 -4.68 4.12
CA SER A 94 10.04 -5.16 4.36
C SER A 94 11.06 -4.09 3.96
N ARG A 95 10.89 -3.52 2.76
CA ARG A 95 11.79 -2.46 2.30
C ARG A 95 11.59 -1.18 3.11
N TRP A 96 10.35 -0.88 3.48
CA TRP A 96 10.05 0.25 4.34
C TRP A 96 10.84 0.15 5.65
N SER A 97 10.82 -1.02 6.27
CA SER A 97 11.54 -1.25 7.52
C SER A 97 13.04 -1.05 7.35
N GLU A 98 13.59 -1.48 6.21
CA GLU A 98 15.03 -1.38 5.99
C GLU A 98 15.50 0.03 5.65
N GLU A 99 14.71 0.75 4.85
CA GLU A 99 15.19 1.99 4.24
C GLU A 99 14.56 3.25 4.84
N ILE A 100 13.35 3.13 5.39
CA ILE A 100 12.61 4.31 5.81
C ILE A 100 12.50 4.40 7.33
N ASP A 101 12.02 3.33 7.98
CA ASP A 101 11.73 3.36 9.41
C ASP A 101 12.12 2.04 10.05
N GLN A 102 13.32 2.01 10.61
CA GLN A 102 13.86 0.80 11.18
C GLN A 102 13.18 0.40 12.49
N SER A 103 12.31 1.26 13.04
CA SER A 103 11.51 0.90 14.20
C SER A 103 10.36 -0.03 13.84
N VAL A 104 10.04 -0.17 12.56
CA VAL A 104 9.03 -1.12 12.11
C VAL A 104 9.67 -2.51 12.12
N PRO A 105 9.16 -3.44 12.96
CA PRO A 105 9.81 -4.76 13.05
C PRO A 105 9.65 -5.57 11.78
N LYS A 106 10.63 -6.39 11.51
CA LYS A 106 10.52 -7.38 10.44
C LYS A 106 9.88 -8.64 10.97
N TYR A 107 9.24 -9.39 10.07
CA TYR A 107 8.57 -10.64 10.48
C TYR A 107 8.65 -11.69 9.39
#